data_0990344e7807b4b2cddaad00b7057102
#
_entry.id   0990344e7807b4b2cddaad00b7057102
#
_cell.length_a   1.000
_cell.length_b   1.000
_cell.length_c   1.000
_cell.angle_alpha   90.00
_cell.angle_beta   90.00
_cell.angle_gamma   90.00
#
_symmetry.space_group_name_H-M   'P 1'
#
loop_
_entity.id
_entity.type
_entity.pdbx_description
1 polymer ?
#
loop_
_entity_poly.entity_id
_entity_poly.type
_entity_poly.pdbx_seq_one_letter_code
_entity_poly.pdbx_strand_id
1 'polypeptide(L)'
;MSNDEILNNEPPRSRPLMLWFFVVIISVVALTLPFVIVLALLFGKDLLFKDNGDSDNIKYGSARPIVARGNLAEDEKSTIELYNQSRQGVVNITTLANRKTGINLNIQQMPEGTGSGFVWDDAGHIVTNFHVIQNADAAQITFADQSVFQARLVGYFADKDLAVLKVDAPKGKLKPLPLGRSDDLQVGQKVYAIGNPFGLDQTLTTGIISALGREIDSVNKRPIKNVIQSDAAINPGNSGGPLLDSAGLLIGVNTAIFSTSGVSAGIGFAIPVDEVNRVVPELIKHGKVTKPGLGVTLAPDNMSKQWVPEGVVVLDVLPEGAAAKAGIRGSSRQKTGTIVLGDVIKSVDGKPIKVLKDLYSVLDAKKVGEVVKVLVLREEVEMGFDITLMPLQSLKP
;
A
#
# COMPACT_ATOMS: atom_id res chain seq x y z
N MET A 1 -10.39 27.60 -70.86
CA MET A 1 -9.19 28.37 -71.22
C MET A 1 -8.19 28.05 -70.13
N SER A 2 -7.39 27.20 -70.44
CA SER A 2 -6.03 26.97 -71.00
C SER A 2 -5.02 26.88 -69.86
N ASN A 3 -4.52 25.68 -69.77
CA ASN A 3 -3.16 25.20 -70.12
C ASN A 3 -2.17 25.34 -68.98
N ASP A 4 -1.75 24.22 -68.48
CA ASP A 4 -0.51 23.44 -68.79
C ASP A 4 0.79 24.13 -68.32
N GLU A 5 1.48 23.43 -67.41
CA GLU A 5 2.83 22.94 -67.70
C GLU A 5 3.37 22.07 -66.57
N ILE A 6 3.50 20.81 -66.98
CA ILE A 6 4.24 19.76 -66.20
C ILE A 6 5.72 19.99 -66.55
N LEU A 7 6.59 20.18 -65.55
CA LEU A 7 8.01 20.05 -65.72
C LEU A 7 8.57 18.88 -64.91
N ASN A 8 8.90 17.85 -65.65
CA ASN A 8 9.73 16.71 -65.26
C ASN A 8 11.10 17.22 -64.71
N ASN A 9 11.44 16.78 -63.54
CA ASN A 9 12.86 16.77 -63.10
C ASN A 9 13.26 15.35 -62.71
N GLU A 10 13.92 14.65 -63.61
CA GLU A 10 14.68 13.44 -63.33
C GLU A 10 15.94 13.79 -62.52
N PRO A 11 16.32 12.97 -61.52
CA PRO A 11 17.57 13.17 -60.79
C PRO A 11 18.78 12.72 -61.64
N PRO A 12 19.95 13.36 -61.55
CA PRO A 12 21.11 13.03 -62.35
C PRO A 12 21.69 11.68 -62.01
N ARG A 13 21.95 10.84 -63.00
CA ARG A 13 22.64 9.57 -62.95
C ARG A 13 24.02 9.74 -62.32
N SER A 14 24.24 9.18 -61.16
CA SER A 14 25.52 9.10 -60.47
C SER A 14 26.56 8.31 -61.30
N ARG A 15 27.72 8.90 -61.45
CA ARG A 15 28.85 8.52 -62.26
C ARG A 15 29.53 7.22 -61.81
N PRO A 16 30.06 6.42 -62.70
CA PRO A 16 30.74 5.15 -62.38
C PRO A 16 32.07 5.32 -61.62
N LEU A 17 32.50 6.53 -61.31
CA LEU A 17 33.73 6.82 -60.58
C LEU A 17 33.74 6.33 -59.12
N MET A 18 32.59 6.29 -58.49
CA MET A 18 32.50 5.88 -57.09
C MET A 18 32.62 4.37 -56.92
N LEU A 19 32.13 3.60 -57.89
CA LEU A 19 32.26 2.14 -57.89
C LEU A 19 33.73 1.69 -58.07
N TRP A 20 34.51 2.43 -58.88
CA TRP A 20 35.93 2.16 -59.12
C TRP A 20 36.77 2.42 -57.86
N PHE A 21 36.48 3.47 -57.10
CA PHE A 21 37.14 3.75 -55.84
C PHE A 21 36.89 2.64 -54.80
N PHE A 22 35.69 2.10 -54.71
CA PHE A 22 35.40 0.97 -53.81
C PHE A 22 36.12 -0.32 -54.21
N VAL A 23 36.21 -0.62 -55.51
CA VAL A 23 36.94 -1.80 -56.02
C VAL A 23 38.43 -1.70 -55.72
N VAL A 24 39.03 -0.49 -55.89
CA VAL A 24 40.46 -0.30 -55.60
C VAL A 24 40.73 -0.39 -54.09
N ILE A 25 39.87 0.15 -53.22
CA ILE A 25 40.02 0.05 -51.76
C ILE A 25 39.88 -1.41 -51.30
N ILE A 26 38.90 -2.16 -51.80
CA ILE A 26 38.72 -3.57 -51.46
C ILE A 26 39.89 -4.40 -51.92
N SER A 27 40.44 -4.13 -53.11
CA SER A 27 41.60 -4.85 -53.63
C SER A 27 42.88 -4.55 -52.83
N VAL A 28 43.07 -3.31 -52.37
CA VAL A 28 44.22 -2.95 -51.52
C VAL A 28 44.08 -3.57 -50.14
N VAL A 29 42.90 -3.57 -49.56
CA VAL A 29 42.63 -4.22 -48.24
C VAL A 29 42.78 -5.74 -48.33
N ALA A 30 42.33 -6.36 -49.44
CA ALA A 30 42.46 -7.81 -49.65
C ALA A 30 43.91 -8.26 -49.85
N LEU A 31 44.76 -7.39 -50.38
CA LEU A 31 46.19 -7.67 -50.56
C LEU A 31 47.03 -7.41 -49.29
N THR A 32 46.65 -6.40 -48.50
CA THR A 32 47.43 -5.98 -47.32
C THR A 32 47.03 -6.72 -46.06
N LEU A 33 45.75 -7.12 -45.91
CA LEU A 33 45.23 -7.79 -44.72
C LEU A 33 45.91 -9.14 -44.42
N PRO A 34 46.14 -10.06 -45.43
CA PRO A 34 46.84 -11.30 -45.16
C PRO A 34 48.31 -11.07 -44.78
N PHE A 35 48.96 -10.03 -45.34
CA PHE A 35 50.33 -9.71 -45.01
C PHE A 35 50.46 -9.15 -43.58
N VAL A 36 49.54 -8.31 -43.14
CA VAL A 36 49.48 -7.80 -41.76
C VAL A 36 49.17 -8.95 -40.78
N ILE A 37 48.29 -9.89 -41.14
CA ILE A 37 47.98 -11.04 -40.32
C ILE A 37 49.20 -11.98 -40.19
N VAL A 38 49.93 -12.22 -41.28
CA VAL A 38 51.18 -13.03 -41.27
C VAL A 38 52.25 -12.33 -40.43
N LEU A 39 52.39 -11.00 -40.56
CA LEU A 39 53.33 -10.23 -39.75
C LEU A 39 52.95 -10.27 -38.25
N ALA A 40 51.66 -10.16 -37.95
CA ALA A 40 51.15 -10.29 -36.58
C ALA A 40 51.33 -11.69 -36.00
N LEU A 41 51.24 -12.74 -36.82
CA LEU A 41 51.50 -14.13 -36.41
C LEU A 41 52.98 -14.42 -36.24
N LEU A 42 53.86 -13.82 -37.05
CA LEU A 42 55.33 -14.05 -37.00
C LEU A 42 56.01 -13.21 -35.92
N PHE A 43 55.53 -11.97 -35.68
CA PHE A 43 56.19 -11.05 -34.75
C PHE A 43 55.28 -10.64 -33.55
N GLY A 44 54.00 -10.97 -33.58
CA GLY A 44 53.05 -10.58 -32.55
C GLY A 44 53.23 -11.31 -31.23
N LYS A 45 53.81 -12.50 -31.24
CA LYS A 45 54.10 -13.24 -30.00
C LYS A 45 55.11 -12.49 -29.12
N ASP A 46 56.14 -11.91 -29.73
CA ASP A 46 57.18 -11.19 -28.96
C ASP A 46 56.81 -9.77 -28.56
N LEU A 47 55.77 -9.19 -29.19
CA LEU A 47 55.31 -7.85 -28.86
C LEU A 47 54.16 -7.83 -27.85
N LEU A 48 53.36 -8.89 -27.81
CA LEU A 48 52.21 -8.99 -26.91
C LEU A 48 52.50 -9.73 -25.59
N PHE A 49 53.61 -10.50 -25.56
CA PHE A 49 54.07 -11.21 -24.37
C PHE A 49 55.54 -10.89 -24.08
N LYS A 50 55.84 -9.60 -23.87
CA LYS A 50 57.09 -9.22 -23.22
C LYS A 50 56.91 -9.61 -21.75
N ASP A 51 57.35 -10.83 -21.46
CA ASP A 51 57.49 -11.34 -20.11
C ASP A 51 58.54 -10.45 -19.41
N ASN A 52 58.08 -9.38 -18.79
CA ASN A 52 58.86 -8.68 -17.80
C ASN A 52 58.98 -9.63 -16.61
N GLY A 53 60.03 -10.38 -16.57
CA GLY A 53 60.38 -11.32 -15.50
C GLY A 53 60.56 -10.65 -14.12
N ASP A 54 59.56 -9.88 -13.67
CA ASP A 54 59.29 -9.56 -12.28
C ASP A 54 58.03 -10.34 -11.90
N SER A 55 58.25 -11.61 -11.57
CA SER A 55 57.26 -12.42 -10.91
C SER A 55 57.06 -11.93 -9.47
N ASP A 56 56.44 -10.77 -9.32
CA ASP A 56 55.66 -10.53 -8.16
C ASP A 56 54.52 -11.57 -8.23
N ASN A 57 54.69 -12.60 -7.45
CA ASN A 57 53.72 -13.65 -7.20
C ASN A 57 52.45 -13.04 -6.63
N ILE A 58 51.69 -12.35 -7.46
CA ILE A 58 50.29 -12.02 -7.16
C ILE A 58 49.59 -13.36 -7.19
N LYS A 59 49.49 -14.01 -6.04
CA LYS A 59 48.63 -15.17 -5.82
C LYS A 59 47.18 -14.80 -6.03
N TYR A 60 46.81 -14.65 -7.29
CA TYR A 60 45.38 -14.60 -7.65
C TYR A 60 44.83 -16.01 -7.35
N GLY A 61 43.91 -16.08 -6.35
CA GLY A 61 43.05 -17.23 -6.22
C GLY A 61 43.18 -18.09 -4.97
N SER A 62 44.06 -17.79 -4.01
CA SER A 62 43.92 -18.47 -2.72
C SER A 62 42.80 -17.84 -1.91
N ALA A 63 41.78 -18.64 -1.54
CA ALA A 63 40.75 -18.21 -0.60
C ALA A 63 41.40 -17.65 0.69
N ARG A 64 40.94 -16.49 1.14
CA ARG A 64 41.44 -15.95 2.41
C ARG A 64 40.95 -16.84 3.55
N PRO A 65 41.72 -17.00 4.62
CA PRO A 65 41.28 -17.76 5.79
C PRO A 65 40.00 -17.13 6.38
N ILE A 66 38.98 -17.97 6.56
CA ILE A 66 37.74 -17.59 7.24
C ILE A 66 37.97 -17.76 8.73
N VAL A 67 37.80 -16.68 9.48
CA VAL A 67 37.83 -16.70 10.95
C VAL A 67 36.45 -17.08 11.46
N ALA A 68 36.39 -18.01 12.41
CA ALA A 68 35.15 -18.39 13.07
C ALA A 68 34.50 -17.20 13.76
N ARG A 69 33.18 -17.09 13.69
CA ARG A 69 32.42 -16.07 14.40
C ARG A 69 32.61 -16.24 15.91
N GLY A 70 32.79 -15.14 16.64
CA GLY A 70 32.69 -15.10 18.09
C GLY A 70 31.25 -15.27 18.60
N ASN A 71 31.07 -15.16 19.90
CA ASN A 71 29.74 -15.19 20.51
C ASN A 71 28.91 -13.98 20.06
N LEU A 72 27.64 -14.21 19.82
CA LEU A 72 26.65 -13.16 19.54
C LEU A 72 26.48 -12.26 20.79
N ALA A 73 26.28 -10.96 20.58
CA ALA A 73 25.87 -10.04 21.63
C ALA A 73 24.45 -10.39 22.16
N GLU A 74 24.12 -9.97 23.35
CA GLU A 74 22.84 -10.34 23.98
C GLU A 74 21.64 -9.75 23.23
N ASP A 75 21.77 -8.57 22.67
CA ASP A 75 20.74 -7.92 21.83
C ASP A 75 20.55 -8.65 20.49
N GLU A 76 21.63 -9.20 19.91
CA GLU A 76 21.54 -10.05 18.71
C GLU A 76 20.79 -11.35 19.01
N LYS A 77 21.10 -12.01 20.15
CA LYS A 77 20.41 -13.24 20.59
C LYS A 77 18.92 -12.99 20.80
N SER A 78 18.58 -11.93 21.52
CA SER A 78 17.18 -11.53 21.76
C SER A 78 16.41 -11.27 20.46
N THR A 79 17.04 -10.58 19.51
CA THR A 79 16.45 -10.29 18.19
C THR A 79 16.21 -11.57 17.38
N ILE A 80 17.18 -12.49 17.38
CA ILE A 80 17.08 -13.78 16.69
C ILE A 80 15.98 -14.63 17.31
N GLU A 81 15.89 -14.68 18.62
CA GLU A 81 14.88 -15.45 19.35
C GLU A 81 13.48 -14.90 19.05
N LEU A 82 13.27 -13.59 19.18
CA LEU A 82 12.02 -12.92 18.83
C LEU A 82 11.58 -13.25 17.40
N TYR A 83 12.49 -13.12 16.43
CA TYR A 83 12.19 -13.43 15.03
C TYR A 83 11.76 -14.89 14.86
N ASN A 84 12.50 -15.86 15.44
CA ASN A 84 12.21 -17.27 15.30
C ASN A 84 10.86 -17.66 15.93
N GLN A 85 10.47 -17.02 17.03
CA GLN A 85 9.17 -17.21 17.66
C GLN A 85 8.02 -16.61 16.84
N SER A 86 8.20 -15.38 16.36
CA SER A 86 7.13 -14.61 15.73
C SER A 86 6.90 -14.96 14.25
N ARG A 87 7.95 -15.34 13.51
CA ARG A 87 7.87 -15.58 12.05
C ARG A 87 6.86 -16.64 11.64
N GLN A 88 6.59 -17.62 12.52
CA GLN A 88 5.62 -18.68 12.23
C GLN A 88 4.17 -18.19 12.20
N GLY A 89 3.89 -17.05 12.85
CA GLY A 89 2.60 -16.38 12.82
C GLY A 89 2.44 -15.42 11.65
N VAL A 90 3.50 -15.14 10.88
CA VAL A 90 3.46 -14.19 9.76
C VAL A 90 3.33 -14.94 8.44
N VAL A 91 2.43 -14.46 7.59
CA VAL A 91 2.07 -15.09 6.32
C VAL A 91 2.25 -14.13 5.15
N ASN A 92 2.49 -14.68 3.96
CA ASN A 92 2.34 -13.95 2.71
C ASN A 92 0.89 -14.03 2.24
N ILE A 93 0.42 -12.96 1.61
CA ILE A 93 -0.88 -12.88 0.95
C ILE A 93 -0.63 -12.59 -0.52
N THR A 94 -1.00 -13.53 -1.38
CA THR A 94 -1.03 -13.33 -2.83
C THR A 94 -2.47 -13.11 -3.27
N THR A 95 -2.74 -11.97 -3.88
CA THR A 95 -4.04 -11.67 -4.46
C THR A 95 -4.09 -12.12 -5.92
N LEU A 96 -5.25 -12.61 -6.32
CA LEU A 96 -5.50 -13.16 -7.65
C LEU A 96 -6.62 -12.38 -8.33
N ALA A 97 -6.41 -12.03 -9.60
CA ALA A 97 -7.44 -11.45 -10.45
C ALA A 97 -7.88 -12.46 -11.50
N ASN A 98 -9.19 -12.50 -11.78
CA ASN A 98 -9.79 -13.29 -12.84
C ASN A 98 -9.63 -12.55 -14.17
N ARG A 99 -8.68 -12.96 -15.00
CA ARG A 99 -8.49 -12.39 -16.33
C ARG A 99 -9.02 -13.32 -17.41
N LYS A 100 -9.80 -12.77 -18.34
CA LYS A 100 -10.24 -13.49 -19.54
C LYS A 100 -9.06 -13.56 -20.51
N THR A 101 -8.63 -14.76 -20.83
CA THR A 101 -7.51 -14.98 -21.75
C THR A 101 -8.01 -15.54 -23.08
N GLY A 102 -7.76 -14.80 -24.16
CA GLY A 102 -8.02 -15.22 -25.54
C GLY A 102 -9.50 -15.20 -25.97
N ILE A 103 -9.75 -15.65 -27.20
CA ILE A 103 -11.06 -15.69 -27.87
C ILE A 103 -12.01 -16.70 -27.18
N ASN A 104 -11.50 -17.67 -26.47
CA ASN A 104 -12.26 -18.76 -25.85
C ASN A 104 -12.86 -18.44 -24.46
N LEU A 105 -12.79 -17.20 -24.00
CA LEU A 105 -13.38 -16.73 -22.71
C LEU A 105 -12.96 -17.56 -21.48
N ASN A 106 -11.86 -18.29 -21.54
CA ASN A 106 -11.35 -19.01 -20.38
C ASN A 106 -10.92 -18.01 -19.31
N ILE A 107 -11.50 -18.13 -18.12
CA ILE A 107 -11.12 -17.33 -16.95
C ILE A 107 -9.90 -17.98 -16.34
N GLN A 108 -8.79 -17.23 -16.27
CA GLN A 108 -7.56 -17.65 -15.63
C GLN A 108 -7.26 -16.74 -14.45
N GLN A 109 -6.98 -17.34 -13.29
CA GLN A 109 -6.54 -16.59 -12.11
C GLN A 109 -5.05 -16.28 -12.26
N MET A 110 -4.72 -15.00 -12.21
CA MET A 110 -3.32 -14.53 -12.29
C MET A 110 -2.98 -13.74 -11.02
N PRO A 111 -1.76 -13.89 -10.49
CA PRO A 111 -1.28 -13.03 -9.39
C PRO A 111 -1.35 -11.56 -9.81
N GLU A 112 -1.92 -10.70 -8.95
CA GLU A 112 -2.05 -9.26 -9.19
C GLU A 112 -1.30 -8.43 -8.16
N GLY A 113 -1.25 -8.88 -6.92
CA GLY A 113 -0.58 -8.19 -5.83
C GLY A 113 -0.07 -9.14 -4.75
N THR A 114 0.76 -8.61 -3.89
CA THR A 114 1.31 -9.33 -2.74
C THR A 114 1.38 -8.41 -1.53
N GLY A 115 1.24 -9.00 -0.34
CA GLY A 115 1.38 -8.33 0.94
C GLY A 115 1.65 -9.33 2.05
N SER A 116 1.64 -8.85 3.26
CA SER A 116 1.79 -9.67 4.46
C SER A 116 0.51 -9.70 5.27
N GLY A 117 0.42 -10.65 6.14
CA GLY A 117 -0.59 -10.75 7.19
C GLY A 117 -0.05 -11.54 8.36
N PHE A 118 -0.87 -11.72 9.38
CA PHE A 118 -0.51 -12.56 10.52
C PHE A 118 -1.73 -13.30 11.05
N VAL A 119 -1.46 -14.43 11.68
CA VAL A 119 -2.47 -15.29 12.31
C VAL A 119 -3.01 -14.57 13.54
N TRP A 120 -4.34 -14.37 13.55
CA TRP A 120 -5.04 -13.72 14.65
C TRP A 120 -5.45 -14.71 15.75
N ASP A 121 -5.95 -15.87 15.35
CA ASP A 121 -6.47 -16.88 16.27
C ASP A 121 -6.31 -18.31 15.75
N ASP A 122 -6.58 -19.27 16.61
CA ASP A 122 -6.55 -20.71 16.30
C ASP A 122 -7.70 -21.16 15.38
N ALA A 123 -8.65 -20.29 15.10
CA ALA A 123 -9.72 -20.55 14.15
C ALA A 123 -9.27 -20.34 12.71
N GLY A 124 -8.11 -19.68 12.47
CA GLY A 124 -7.54 -19.44 11.15
C GLY A 124 -7.93 -18.09 10.56
N HIS A 125 -8.24 -17.11 11.38
CA HIS A 125 -8.38 -15.73 10.94
C HIS A 125 -7.00 -15.12 10.73
N ILE A 126 -6.85 -14.42 9.59
CA ILE A 126 -5.63 -13.72 9.19
C ILE A 126 -5.97 -12.24 9.10
N VAL A 127 -5.21 -11.42 9.81
CA VAL A 127 -5.32 -9.95 9.74
C VAL A 127 -4.33 -9.42 8.74
N THR A 128 -4.75 -8.43 7.96
CA THR A 128 -3.94 -7.71 6.98
C THR A 128 -4.50 -6.30 6.73
N ASN A 129 -3.88 -5.52 5.86
CA ASN A 129 -4.45 -4.28 5.39
C ASN A 129 -5.53 -4.50 4.33
N PHE A 130 -6.50 -3.58 4.29
CA PHE A 130 -7.54 -3.60 3.26
C PHE A 130 -6.96 -3.35 1.87
N HIS A 131 -6.01 -2.41 1.72
CA HIS A 131 -5.40 -2.11 0.42
C HIS A 131 -4.66 -3.31 -0.18
N VAL A 132 -4.18 -4.27 0.64
CA VAL A 132 -3.54 -5.50 0.16
C VAL A 132 -4.52 -6.38 -0.61
N ILE A 133 -5.79 -6.40 -0.19
CA ILE A 133 -6.82 -7.27 -0.79
C ILE A 133 -7.83 -6.50 -1.64
N GLN A 134 -7.65 -5.19 -1.78
CA GLN A 134 -8.54 -4.36 -2.58
C GLN A 134 -8.49 -4.78 -4.05
N ASN A 135 -9.67 -4.92 -4.67
CA ASN A 135 -9.87 -5.35 -6.06
C ASN A 135 -9.46 -6.81 -6.36
N ALA A 136 -9.13 -7.62 -5.35
CA ALA A 136 -8.81 -9.03 -5.53
C ALA A 136 -10.09 -9.87 -5.69
N ASP A 137 -10.11 -10.78 -6.67
CA ASP A 137 -11.19 -11.76 -6.83
C ASP A 137 -11.00 -12.96 -5.89
N ALA A 138 -9.76 -13.29 -5.57
CA ALA A 138 -9.38 -14.35 -4.63
C ALA A 138 -8.05 -14.02 -3.93
N ALA A 139 -7.77 -14.71 -2.84
CA ALA A 139 -6.51 -14.60 -2.13
C ALA A 139 -5.98 -15.98 -1.72
N GLN A 140 -4.65 -16.11 -1.73
CA GLN A 140 -3.92 -17.27 -1.23
C GLN A 140 -3.01 -16.83 -0.09
N ILE A 141 -2.92 -17.68 0.92
CA ILE A 141 -2.05 -17.48 2.09
C ILE A 141 -0.93 -18.52 2.03
N THR A 142 0.31 -18.04 2.02
CA THR A 142 1.51 -18.87 2.13
C THR A 142 2.10 -18.73 3.53
N PHE A 143 2.19 -19.85 4.26
CA PHE A 143 2.78 -19.92 5.60
C PHE A 143 4.31 -20.00 5.54
N ALA A 144 4.96 -19.88 6.71
CA ALA A 144 6.41 -19.95 6.84
C ALA A 144 7.03 -21.28 6.36
N ASP A 145 6.27 -22.37 6.36
CA ASP A 145 6.69 -23.69 5.87
C ASP A 145 6.36 -23.91 4.39
N GLN A 146 6.05 -22.83 3.65
CA GLN A 146 5.69 -22.82 2.24
C GLN A 146 4.36 -23.51 1.90
N SER A 147 3.58 -23.93 2.90
CA SER A 147 2.23 -24.44 2.63
C SER A 147 1.28 -23.33 2.22
N VAL A 148 0.49 -23.60 1.18
CA VAL A 148 -0.44 -22.62 0.57
C VAL A 148 -1.88 -23.02 0.81
N PHE A 149 -2.71 -22.08 1.22
CA PHE A 149 -4.13 -22.27 1.45
C PHE A 149 -4.92 -21.16 0.77
N GLN A 150 -6.08 -21.52 0.21
CA GLN A 150 -7.05 -20.53 -0.28
C GLN A 150 -7.65 -19.79 0.91
N ALA A 151 -7.79 -18.49 0.76
CA ALA A 151 -8.42 -17.63 1.75
C ALA A 151 -9.74 -17.07 1.25
N ARG A 152 -10.71 -16.93 2.16
CA ARG A 152 -11.95 -16.22 1.92
C ARG A 152 -12.01 -14.95 2.76
N LEU A 153 -12.59 -13.90 2.21
CA LEU A 153 -12.81 -12.65 2.92
C LEU A 153 -13.87 -12.86 4.01
N VAL A 154 -13.54 -12.48 5.24
CA VAL A 154 -14.48 -12.42 6.36
C VAL A 154 -15.12 -11.05 6.43
N GLY A 155 -14.32 -10.00 6.36
CA GLY A 155 -14.76 -8.63 6.37
C GLY A 155 -13.60 -7.65 6.27
N TYR A 156 -13.94 -6.38 6.05
CA TYR A 156 -12.93 -5.33 5.98
C TYR A 156 -13.46 -4.00 6.53
N PHE A 157 -12.55 -3.13 6.88
CA PHE A 157 -12.81 -1.78 7.34
C PHE A 157 -11.87 -0.78 6.66
N ALA A 158 -12.26 -0.33 5.46
CA ALA A 158 -11.45 0.54 4.61
C ALA A 158 -11.03 1.85 5.28
N ASP A 159 -11.85 2.39 6.21
CA ASP A 159 -11.54 3.61 6.94
C ASP A 159 -10.34 3.49 7.89
N LYS A 160 -9.98 2.28 8.26
CA LYS A 160 -8.82 1.99 9.11
C LYS A 160 -7.82 1.07 8.40
N ASP A 161 -8.03 0.85 7.10
CA ASP A 161 -7.17 0.01 6.28
C ASP A 161 -6.93 -1.39 6.87
N LEU A 162 -7.97 -2.02 7.42
CA LEU A 162 -7.93 -3.35 8.01
C LEU A 162 -8.83 -4.33 7.27
N ALA A 163 -8.39 -5.58 7.15
CA ALA A 163 -9.16 -6.68 6.61
C ALA A 163 -8.88 -7.97 7.38
N VAL A 164 -9.88 -8.86 7.40
CA VAL A 164 -9.79 -10.20 7.97
C VAL A 164 -10.09 -11.22 6.88
N LEU A 165 -9.16 -12.14 6.69
CA LEU A 165 -9.31 -13.31 5.83
C LEU A 165 -9.47 -14.57 6.71
N LYS A 166 -9.99 -15.63 6.13
CA LYS A 166 -10.14 -16.94 6.79
C LYS A 166 -9.51 -18.01 5.92
N VAL A 167 -8.69 -18.84 6.56
CA VAL A 167 -8.10 -20.03 5.95
C VAL A 167 -8.53 -21.28 6.73
N ASP A 168 -8.67 -22.38 5.99
CA ASP A 168 -8.95 -23.70 6.57
C ASP A 168 -7.62 -24.49 6.62
N ALA A 169 -6.73 -24.08 7.52
CA ALA A 169 -5.44 -24.70 7.77
C ALA A 169 -5.47 -25.57 9.03
N PRO A 170 -4.63 -26.64 9.11
CA PRO A 170 -4.50 -27.43 10.32
C PRO A 170 -4.09 -26.58 11.53
N LYS A 171 -4.68 -26.83 12.71
CA LYS A 171 -4.42 -26.04 13.93
C LYS A 171 -2.93 -25.92 14.28
N GLY A 172 -2.13 -26.96 14.03
CA GLY A 172 -0.69 -26.92 14.29
C GLY A 172 0.11 -25.87 13.49
N LYS A 173 -0.46 -25.37 12.38
CA LYS A 173 0.12 -24.30 11.53
C LYS A 173 -0.30 -22.90 11.99
N LEU A 174 -1.41 -22.80 12.68
CA LEU A 174 -1.93 -21.54 13.17
C LEU A 174 -1.19 -21.14 14.45
N LYS A 175 -0.35 -20.11 14.34
CA LYS A 175 0.45 -19.57 15.46
C LYS A 175 0.06 -18.12 15.69
N PRO A 176 -0.98 -17.85 16.51
CA PRO A 176 -1.40 -16.49 16.81
C PRO A 176 -0.26 -15.71 17.47
N LEU A 177 -0.11 -14.43 17.07
CA LEU A 177 0.82 -13.53 17.73
C LEU A 177 0.22 -13.01 19.04
N PRO A 178 0.99 -12.96 20.14
CA PRO A 178 0.50 -12.38 21.38
C PRO A 178 0.29 -10.89 21.22
N LEU A 179 -0.84 -10.39 21.76
CA LEU A 179 -1.18 -8.97 21.69
C LEU A 179 -0.49 -8.19 22.80
N GLY A 180 0.13 -7.08 22.45
CA GLY A 180 0.59 -6.05 23.37
C GLY A 180 -0.46 -4.95 23.56
N ARG A 181 0.04 -3.75 23.90
CA ARG A 181 -0.75 -2.53 24.05
C ARG A 181 -0.10 -1.41 23.22
N SER A 182 -0.91 -0.45 22.77
CA SER A 182 -0.40 0.70 22.01
C SER A 182 -0.69 2.04 22.68
N ASP A 183 -1.43 2.08 23.79
CA ASP A 183 -1.77 3.28 24.54
C ASP A 183 -0.66 3.78 25.49
N ASP A 184 0.29 2.92 25.85
CA ASP A 184 1.42 3.20 26.73
C ASP A 184 2.79 3.26 26.04
N LEU A 185 2.80 3.20 24.72
CA LEU A 185 4.03 3.26 23.93
C LEU A 185 4.76 4.60 24.11
N GLN A 186 6.08 4.55 23.99
CA GLN A 186 6.95 5.73 24.12
C GLN A 186 7.88 5.86 22.91
N VAL A 187 8.16 7.10 22.52
CA VAL A 187 9.17 7.40 21.49
C VAL A 187 10.54 6.91 21.98
N GLY A 188 11.26 6.24 21.08
CA GLY A 188 12.55 5.61 21.37
C GLY A 188 12.47 4.12 21.72
N GLN A 189 11.27 3.54 21.95
CA GLN A 189 11.13 2.10 22.12
C GLN A 189 11.51 1.36 20.83
N LYS A 190 12.27 0.26 20.97
CA LYS A 190 12.69 -0.60 19.87
C LYS A 190 11.48 -1.34 19.29
N VAL A 191 11.43 -1.42 17.98
CA VAL A 191 10.36 -2.13 17.26
C VAL A 191 10.93 -3.03 16.18
N TYR A 192 10.14 -4.04 15.80
CA TYR A 192 10.46 -5.04 14.81
C TYR A 192 9.28 -5.20 13.85
N ALA A 193 9.51 -4.91 12.57
CA ALA A 193 8.52 -5.14 11.53
C ALA A 193 8.87 -6.45 10.81
N ILE A 194 7.90 -7.36 10.74
CA ILE A 194 8.07 -8.64 10.02
C ILE A 194 7.12 -8.65 8.85
N GLY A 195 7.61 -9.10 7.69
CA GLY A 195 6.83 -9.29 6.49
C GLY A 195 7.26 -10.53 5.73
N ASN A 196 6.45 -10.93 4.76
CA ASN A 196 6.76 -11.99 3.80
C ASN A 196 6.41 -11.52 2.38
N PRO A 197 7.21 -10.59 1.80
CA PRO A 197 6.83 -9.87 0.57
C PRO A 197 6.69 -10.75 -0.67
N PHE A 198 7.39 -11.88 -0.73
CA PHE A 198 7.44 -12.73 -1.92
C PHE A 198 6.98 -14.16 -1.67
N GLY A 199 6.51 -14.47 -0.45
CA GLY A 199 6.13 -15.82 -0.08
C GLY A 199 7.30 -16.81 0.01
N LEU A 200 8.55 -16.33 -0.10
CA LEU A 200 9.76 -17.15 0.00
C LEU A 200 10.17 -17.29 1.46
N ASP A 201 10.65 -16.20 2.05
CA ASP A 201 11.07 -16.11 3.44
C ASP A 201 10.57 -14.83 4.08
N GLN A 202 10.37 -14.88 5.41
CA GLN A 202 10.04 -13.68 6.16
C GLN A 202 11.26 -12.76 6.27
N THR A 203 11.01 -11.47 6.10
CA THR A 203 11.98 -10.41 6.31
C THR A 203 11.75 -9.73 7.66
N LEU A 204 12.82 -9.40 8.35
CA LEU A 204 12.82 -8.63 9.59
C LEU A 204 13.46 -7.28 9.33
N THR A 205 12.78 -6.20 9.71
CA THR A 205 13.38 -4.87 9.83
C THR A 205 13.24 -4.36 11.25
N THR A 206 14.24 -3.63 11.72
CA THR A 206 14.25 -3.09 13.09
C THR A 206 14.37 -1.57 13.06
N GLY A 207 13.82 -0.94 14.06
CA GLY A 207 13.88 0.50 14.26
C GLY A 207 13.39 0.87 15.65
N ILE A 208 12.98 2.12 15.78
CA ILE A 208 12.38 2.65 17.01
C ILE A 208 11.03 3.30 16.69
N ILE A 209 10.24 3.53 17.71
CA ILE A 209 9.10 4.44 17.63
C ILE A 209 9.65 5.86 17.49
N SER A 210 9.41 6.48 16.33
CA SER A 210 9.90 7.83 16.02
C SER A 210 8.92 8.91 16.45
N ALA A 211 7.61 8.63 16.40
CA ALA A 211 6.55 9.53 16.87
C ALA A 211 5.24 8.76 17.13
N LEU A 212 4.37 9.35 17.94
CA LEU A 212 3.04 8.86 18.27
C LEU A 212 2.00 9.95 17.99
N GLY A 213 0.70 9.55 17.96
CA GLY A 213 -0.41 10.49 17.80
C GLY A 213 -0.49 11.14 16.41
N ARG A 214 0.21 10.61 15.41
CA ARG A 214 0.11 11.07 14.03
C ARG A 214 -1.20 10.63 13.42
N GLU A 215 -1.53 11.29 12.31
CA GLU A 215 -2.71 10.99 11.51
C GLU A 215 -2.30 10.82 10.05
N ILE A 216 -2.81 9.78 9.39
CA ILE A 216 -2.62 9.51 7.96
C ILE A 216 -3.97 9.29 7.30
N ASP A 217 -4.04 9.47 5.99
CA ASP A 217 -5.25 9.15 5.24
C ASP A 217 -5.30 7.65 4.91
N SER A 218 -6.48 7.05 5.10
CA SER A 218 -6.78 5.71 4.60
C SER A 218 -7.04 5.73 3.09
N VAL A 219 -7.21 4.55 2.48
CA VAL A 219 -7.51 4.41 1.03
C VAL A 219 -8.75 5.15 0.58
N ASN A 220 -9.73 5.36 1.46
CA ASN A 220 -10.95 6.14 1.20
C ASN A 220 -10.88 7.58 1.74
N LYS A 221 -9.66 8.08 2.01
CA LYS A 221 -9.37 9.44 2.50
C LYS A 221 -10.02 9.79 3.84
N ARG A 222 -10.28 8.78 4.66
CA ARG A 222 -10.66 8.98 6.05
C ARG A 222 -9.45 8.93 6.97
N PRO A 223 -9.40 9.74 8.03
CA PRO A 223 -8.24 9.79 8.90
C PRO A 223 -8.09 8.51 9.73
N ILE A 224 -6.91 7.91 9.68
CA ILE A 224 -6.45 6.91 10.64
C ILE A 224 -5.64 7.69 11.69
N LYS A 225 -6.20 7.81 12.89
CA LYS A 225 -5.60 8.57 13.99
C LYS A 225 -4.67 7.72 14.84
N ASN A 226 -3.79 8.39 15.58
CA ASN A 226 -2.91 7.78 16.57
C ASN A 226 -1.97 6.73 15.98
N VAL A 227 -1.65 6.80 14.67
CA VAL A 227 -0.71 5.85 14.08
C VAL A 227 0.66 5.93 14.74
N ILE A 228 1.31 4.77 14.83
CA ILE A 228 2.68 4.64 15.29
C ILE A 228 3.60 4.97 14.13
N GLN A 229 4.47 5.96 14.28
CA GLN A 229 5.53 6.24 13.32
C GLN A 229 6.81 5.55 13.75
N SER A 230 7.48 4.87 12.81
CA SER A 230 8.75 4.17 13.05
C SER A 230 9.73 4.42 11.89
N ASP A 231 11.02 4.34 12.17
CA ASP A 231 12.10 4.32 11.19
C ASP A 231 12.48 2.90 10.74
N ALA A 232 11.86 1.86 11.29
CA ALA A 232 11.95 0.51 10.73
C ALA A 232 11.55 0.56 9.24
N ALA A 233 12.33 -0.10 8.38
CA ALA A 233 12.08 -0.06 6.95
C ALA A 233 10.76 -0.76 6.59
N ILE A 234 9.72 0.03 6.34
CA ILE A 234 8.44 -0.43 5.79
C ILE A 234 8.49 -0.25 4.27
N ASN A 235 8.26 -1.31 3.52
CA ASN A 235 8.29 -1.33 2.06
C ASN A 235 7.10 -2.14 1.53
N PRO A 236 6.73 -2.01 0.24
CA PRO A 236 5.75 -2.89 -0.38
C PRO A 236 6.10 -4.36 -0.11
N GLY A 237 5.14 -5.10 0.46
CA GLY A 237 5.27 -6.49 0.84
C GLY A 237 5.34 -6.75 2.34
N ASN A 238 5.77 -5.81 3.21
CA ASN A 238 5.54 -5.94 4.65
C ASN A 238 4.31 -5.18 5.16
N SER A 239 3.58 -4.46 4.28
CA SER A 239 2.25 -3.94 4.57
C SER A 239 1.29 -5.07 4.93
N GLY A 240 0.50 -4.89 5.99
CA GLY A 240 -0.38 -5.89 6.60
C GLY A 240 0.32 -6.83 7.57
N GLY A 241 1.66 -6.85 7.59
CA GLY A 241 2.44 -7.59 8.57
C GLY A 241 2.47 -6.92 9.95
N PRO A 242 2.92 -7.64 10.99
CA PRO A 242 2.96 -7.14 12.35
C PRO A 242 4.11 -6.16 12.59
N LEU A 243 3.85 -5.18 13.45
CA LEU A 243 4.86 -4.41 14.18
C LEU A 243 4.89 -4.95 15.61
N LEU A 244 6.06 -5.39 16.06
CA LEU A 244 6.25 -6.00 17.38
C LEU A 244 7.13 -5.10 18.26
N ASP A 245 6.95 -5.20 19.58
CA ASP A 245 7.88 -4.63 20.56
C ASP A 245 9.05 -5.57 20.84
N SER A 246 9.93 -5.17 21.78
CA SER A 246 11.10 -5.97 22.20
C SER A 246 10.76 -7.26 22.95
N ALA A 247 9.52 -7.45 23.41
CA ALA A 247 9.02 -8.67 24.01
C ALA A 247 8.35 -9.61 22.99
N GLY A 248 8.29 -9.19 21.70
CA GLY A 248 7.61 -9.95 20.64
C GLY A 248 6.09 -9.81 20.66
N LEU A 249 5.56 -8.82 21.40
CA LEU A 249 4.13 -8.54 21.45
C LEU A 249 3.72 -7.67 20.25
N LEU A 250 2.57 -7.98 19.66
CA LEU A 250 1.98 -7.18 18.58
C LEU A 250 1.55 -5.82 19.12
N ILE A 251 2.15 -4.74 18.61
CA ILE A 251 1.81 -3.35 18.96
C ILE A 251 1.14 -2.60 17.80
N GLY A 252 1.21 -3.13 16.58
CA GLY A 252 0.56 -2.50 15.44
C GLY A 252 0.61 -3.34 14.18
N VAL A 253 -0.07 -2.84 13.12
CA VAL A 253 -0.08 -3.41 11.76
C VAL A 253 0.58 -2.43 10.82
N ASN A 254 1.68 -2.83 10.18
CA ASN A 254 2.38 -2.01 9.19
C ASN A 254 1.45 -1.66 8.04
N THR A 255 1.34 -0.37 7.65
CA THR A 255 0.36 0.02 6.63
C THR A 255 0.91 0.90 5.53
N ALA A 256 1.51 2.03 5.85
CA ALA A 256 1.88 3.04 4.87
C ALA A 256 3.31 3.54 5.08
N ILE A 257 3.86 4.11 4.01
CA ILE A 257 5.10 4.88 4.05
C ILE A 257 4.83 6.31 3.59
N PHE A 258 5.53 7.27 4.18
CA PHE A 258 5.60 8.62 3.63
C PHE A 258 6.81 8.68 2.69
N SER A 259 6.55 8.49 1.39
CA SER A 259 7.61 8.43 0.39
C SER A 259 7.13 8.96 -0.96
N THR A 260 7.93 9.77 -1.61
CA THR A 260 7.72 10.24 -2.99
C THR A 260 8.19 9.23 -4.04
N SER A 261 9.05 8.30 -3.65
CA SER A 261 9.64 7.27 -4.54
C SER A 261 8.96 5.90 -4.41
N GLY A 262 8.05 5.71 -3.44
CA GLY A 262 7.41 4.42 -3.16
C GLY A 262 8.28 3.43 -2.35
N VAL A 263 9.49 3.83 -1.94
CA VAL A 263 10.37 3.07 -1.04
C VAL A 263 10.56 3.79 0.29
N SER A 264 10.89 3.04 1.35
CA SER A 264 11.07 3.60 2.69
C SER A 264 12.14 4.69 2.72
N ALA A 265 11.76 5.86 3.22
CA ALA A 265 12.65 6.98 3.51
C ALA A 265 12.93 7.10 5.04
N GLY A 266 12.75 6.02 5.82
CA GLY A 266 12.84 6.05 7.28
C GLY A 266 11.58 6.61 7.95
N ILE A 267 10.46 6.67 7.25
CA ILE A 267 9.16 7.10 7.79
C ILE A 267 8.11 6.05 7.40
N GLY A 268 7.88 5.12 8.31
CA GLY A 268 6.85 4.10 8.21
C GLY A 268 5.75 4.35 9.24
N PHE A 269 4.54 3.86 8.96
CA PHE A 269 3.40 3.96 9.84
C PHE A 269 2.78 2.59 10.11
N ALA A 270 2.26 2.42 11.33
CA ALA A 270 1.50 1.25 11.71
C ALA A 270 0.19 1.64 12.40
N ILE A 271 -0.86 0.87 12.15
CA ILE A 271 -2.16 0.99 12.82
C ILE A 271 -1.99 0.42 14.23
N PRO A 272 -2.33 1.17 15.29
CA PRO A 272 -2.15 0.71 16.68
C PRO A 272 -2.93 -0.57 17.00
N VAL A 273 -2.34 -1.45 17.78
CA VAL A 273 -2.97 -2.75 18.12
C VAL A 273 -4.28 -2.60 18.87
N ASP A 274 -4.47 -1.55 19.69
CA ASP A 274 -5.73 -1.31 20.39
C ASP A 274 -6.87 -1.04 19.39
N GLU A 275 -6.59 -0.33 18.30
CA GLU A 275 -7.56 -0.16 17.20
C GLU A 275 -7.81 -1.48 16.46
N VAL A 276 -6.77 -2.27 16.20
CA VAL A 276 -6.90 -3.60 15.58
C VAL A 276 -7.77 -4.51 16.46
N ASN A 277 -7.50 -4.55 17.77
CA ASN A 277 -8.24 -5.38 18.74
C ASN A 277 -9.70 -4.92 18.93
N ARG A 278 -10.02 -3.65 18.62
CA ARG A 278 -11.39 -3.14 18.57
C ARG A 278 -12.12 -3.57 17.29
N VAL A 279 -11.43 -3.52 16.16
CA VAL A 279 -12.02 -3.71 14.82
C VAL A 279 -12.16 -5.18 14.45
N VAL A 280 -11.10 -5.96 14.63
CA VAL A 280 -11.04 -7.35 14.15
C VAL A 280 -12.15 -8.25 14.70
N PRO A 281 -12.49 -8.22 16.02
CA PRO A 281 -13.61 -9.03 16.53
C PRO A 281 -14.96 -8.67 15.90
N GLU A 282 -15.21 -7.38 15.59
CA GLU A 282 -16.43 -6.97 14.89
C GLU A 282 -16.47 -7.50 13.46
N LEU A 283 -15.33 -7.45 12.75
CA LEU A 283 -15.21 -8.03 11.41
C LEU A 283 -15.46 -9.54 11.42
N ILE A 284 -14.90 -10.26 12.40
CA ILE A 284 -15.09 -11.71 12.54
C ILE A 284 -16.57 -12.02 12.80
N LYS A 285 -17.22 -11.27 13.67
CA LYS A 285 -18.60 -11.55 14.12
C LYS A 285 -19.65 -11.08 13.10
N HIS A 286 -19.43 -9.94 12.46
CA HIS A 286 -20.45 -9.24 11.67
C HIS A 286 -20.06 -9.01 10.21
N GLY A 287 -18.82 -9.30 9.80
CA GLY A 287 -18.29 -9.02 8.47
C GLY A 287 -18.06 -7.53 8.20
N LYS A 288 -18.43 -6.65 9.11
CA LYS A 288 -18.34 -5.19 8.99
C LYS A 288 -18.28 -4.53 10.36
N VAL A 289 -17.71 -3.33 10.40
CA VAL A 289 -17.75 -2.46 11.59
C VAL A 289 -18.98 -1.56 11.51
N THR A 290 -19.76 -1.56 12.57
CA THR A 290 -20.95 -0.73 12.66
C THR A 290 -20.55 0.67 13.13
N LYS A 291 -20.68 1.67 12.27
CA LYS A 291 -20.41 3.05 12.61
C LYS A 291 -21.68 3.81 12.99
N PRO A 292 -21.58 4.74 13.94
CA PRO A 292 -22.64 5.70 14.17
C PRO A 292 -22.70 6.72 13.03
N GLY A 293 -23.90 7.06 12.58
CA GLY A 293 -24.07 8.01 11.50
C GLY A 293 -25.35 8.82 11.63
N LEU A 294 -25.36 9.96 10.95
CA LEU A 294 -26.52 10.84 10.86
C LEU A 294 -27.53 10.36 9.79
N GLY A 295 -27.09 9.55 8.83
CA GLY A 295 -27.94 9.15 7.69
C GLY A 295 -28.11 10.27 6.67
N VAL A 296 -27.02 10.92 6.31
CA VAL A 296 -26.98 12.02 5.33
C VAL A 296 -25.93 11.75 4.25
N THR A 297 -26.19 12.25 3.04
CA THR A 297 -25.19 12.43 1.99
C THR A 297 -24.66 13.85 2.06
N LEU A 298 -23.35 14.01 2.04
CA LEU A 298 -22.68 15.29 2.26
C LEU A 298 -21.95 15.75 0.99
N ALA A 299 -21.91 17.06 0.78
CA ALA A 299 -21.13 17.64 -0.29
C ALA A 299 -19.63 17.49 -0.02
N PRO A 300 -18.80 17.12 -1.02
CA PRO A 300 -17.35 17.16 -0.91
C PRO A 300 -16.85 18.56 -0.55
N ASP A 301 -15.72 18.66 0.15
CA ASP A 301 -15.19 19.94 0.65
C ASP A 301 -14.97 20.98 -0.46
N ASN A 302 -14.53 20.56 -1.64
CA ASN A 302 -14.35 21.45 -2.79
C ASN A 302 -15.67 22.02 -3.33
N MET A 303 -16.78 21.30 -3.16
CA MET A 303 -18.13 21.74 -3.53
C MET A 303 -18.73 22.60 -2.41
N SER A 304 -18.63 22.17 -1.15
CA SER A 304 -19.13 22.94 0.00
C SER A 304 -18.54 24.35 0.05
N LYS A 305 -17.21 24.48 -0.19
CA LYS A 305 -16.50 25.78 -0.20
C LYS A 305 -16.95 26.74 -1.29
N GLN A 306 -17.57 26.26 -2.35
CA GLN A 306 -18.15 27.12 -3.39
C GLN A 306 -19.48 27.76 -2.97
N TRP A 307 -20.18 27.15 -2.03
CA TRP A 307 -21.51 27.57 -1.60
C TRP A 307 -21.51 28.26 -0.24
N VAL A 308 -20.63 27.82 0.66
CA VAL A 308 -20.55 28.34 2.02
C VAL A 308 -19.08 28.52 2.45
N PRO A 309 -18.75 29.56 3.21
CA PRO A 309 -17.37 29.81 3.65
C PRO A 309 -16.84 28.72 4.59
N GLU A 310 -17.68 28.19 5.48
CA GLU A 310 -17.35 27.14 6.43
C GLU A 310 -18.56 26.24 6.68
N GLY A 311 -18.33 24.95 6.96
CA GLY A 311 -19.35 23.96 7.25
C GLY A 311 -19.51 22.92 6.15
N VAL A 312 -20.33 21.92 6.40
CA VAL A 312 -20.56 20.79 5.49
C VAL A 312 -22.02 20.78 5.04
N VAL A 313 -22.23 20.94 3.72
CA VAL A 313 -23.58 21.00 3.13
C VAL A 313 -24.19 19.61 3.05
N VAL A 314 -25.42 19.46 3.50
CA VAL A 314 -26.23 18.25 3.36
C VAL A 314 -26.84 18.21 1.97
N LEU A 315 -26.40 17.24 1.14
CA LEU A 315 -26.96 17.03 -0.21
C LEU A 315 -28.28 16.27 -0.16
N ASP A 316 -28.30 15.20 0.65
CA ASP A 316 -29.48 14.34 0.76
C ASP A 316 -29.60 13.76 2.18
N VAL A 317 -30.80 13.37 2.55
CA VAL A 317 -31.11 12.79 3.86
C VAL A 317 -31.82 11.46 3.64
N LEU A 318 -31.28 10.40 4.24
CA LEU A 318 -31.88 9.08 4.18
C LEU A 318 -33.28 9.11 4.84
N PRO A 319 -34.36 8.72 4.16
CA PRO A 319 -35.75 8.91 4.64
C PRO A 319 -36.01 8.38 6.05
N GLU A 320 -35.46 7.22 6.39
CA GLU A 320 -35.57 6.60 7.73
C GLU A 320 -34.33 6.85 8.60
N GLY A 321 -33.42 7.72 8.16
CA GLY A 321 -32.18 8.05 8.86
C GLY A 321 -32.40 8.92 10.11
N ALA A 322 -31.36 8.97 10.94
CA ALA A 322 -31.37 9.78 12.18
C ALA A 322 -31.62 11.26 11.89
N ALA A 323 -30.99 11.83 10.89
CA ALA A 323 -31.14 13.21 10.48
C ALA A 323 -32.57 13.53 9.98
N ALA A 324 -33.17 12.63 9.18
CA ALA A 324 -34.55 12.81 8.72
C ALA A 324 -35.53 12.88 9.88
N LYS A 325 -35.39 11.96 10.84
CA LYS A 325 -36.25 11.93 12.06
C LYS A 325 -36.11 13.18 12.91
N ALA A 326 -34.94 13.80 12.91
CA ALA A 326 -34.68 15.05 13.61
C ALA A 326 -35.10 16.30 12.82
N GLY A 327 -35.43 16.17 11.52
CA GLY A 327 -35.89 17.30 10.71
C GLY A 327 -34.79 18.05 9.96
N ILE A 328 -33.61 17.43 9.78
CA ILE A 328 -32.53 17.92 8.90
C ILE A 328 -33.01 17.86 7.43
N ARG A 329 -32.64 18.86 6.63
CA ARG A 329 -33.03 18.99 5.22
C ARG A 329 -31.85 18.83 4.29
N GLY A 330 -32.05 18.05 3.23
CA GLY A 330 -31.13 17.94 2.11
C GLY A 330 -31.33 19.06 1.09
N SER A 331 -30.36 19.23 0.21
CA SER A 331 -30.43 20.15 -0.93
C SER A 331 -31.49 19.66 -1.93
N SER A 332 -32.14 20.57 -2.61
CA SER A 332 -33.17 20.25 -3.60
C SER A 332 -32.97 21.06 -4.87
N ARG A 333 -33.50 20.53 -5.99
CA ARG A 333 -33.49 21.24 -7.26
C ARG A 333 -34.90 21.67 -7.61
N GLN A 334 -35.09 22.96 -7.77
CA GLN A 334 -36.37 23.51 -8.21
C GLN A 334 -36.64 23.21 -9.68
N LYS A 335 -37.89 23.30 -10.10
CA LYS A 335 -38.32 23.14 -11.50
C LYS A 335 -37.62 24.12 -12.45
N THR A 336 -37.21 25.26 -11.94
CA THR A 336 -36.40 26.31 -12.65
C THR A 336 -34.97 25.93 -12.89
N GLY A 337 -34.48 24.79 -12.32
CA GLY A 337 -33.09 24.37 -12.37
C GLY A 337 -32.21 24.91 -11.24
N THR A 338 -32.75 25.87 -10.46
CA THR A 338 -32.03 26.46 -9.30
C THR A 338 -31.84 25.44 -8.19
N ILE A 339 -30.64 25.36 -7.63
CA ILE A 339 -30.34 24.52 -6.48
C ILE A 339 -30.67 25.32 -5.21
N VAL A 340 -31.53 24.77 -4.36
CA VAL A 340 -31.73 25.25 -2.99
C VAL A 340 -30.85 24.38 -2.10
N LEU A 341 -29.91 25.01 -1.40
CA LEU A 341 -29.01 24.31 -0.49
C LEU A 341 -29.81 23.73 0.69
N GLY A 342 -29.43 22.53 1.06
CA GLY A 342 -29.84 21.92 2.31
C GLY A 342 -29.16 22.56 3.51
N ASP A 343 -29.38 21.97 4.67
CA ASP A 343 -28.73 22.41 5.90
C ASP A 343 -27.23 22.35 5.81
N VAL A 344 -26.53 23.29 6.44
CA VAL A 344 -25.09 23.34 6.56
C VAL A 344 -24.69 22.97 7.97
N ILE A 345 -24.07 21.83 8.20
CA ILE A 345 -23.59 21.40 9.51
C ILE A 345 -22.47 22.32 9.96
N LYS A 346 -22.65 23.02 11.11
CA LYS A 346 -21.70 23.98 11.68
C LYS A 346 -20.98 23.43 12.90
N SER A 347 -21.65 22.64 13.74
CA SER A 347 -21.03 21.98 14.89
C SER A 347 -21.77 20.70 15.30
N VAL A 348 -21.05 19.81 15.99
CA VAL A 348 -21.60 18.62 16.64
C VAL A 348 -21.07 18.59 18.08
N ASP A 349 -21.98 18.56 19.08
CA ASP A 349 -21.66 18.66 20.50
C ASP A 349 -20.71 19.82 20.83
N GLY A 350 -20.95 20.98 20.21
CA GLY A 350 -20.15 22.20 20.38
C GLY A 350 -18.79 22.18 19.68
N LYS A 351 -18.40 21.07 19.05
CA LYS A 351 -17.17 21.01 18.26
C LYS A 351 -17.41 21.58 16.86
N PRO A 352 -16.67 22.61 16.43
CA PRO A 352 -16.87 23.22 15.11
C PRO A 352 -16.59 22.23 13.99
N ILE A 353 -17.44 22.25 12.96
CA ILE A 353 -17.32 21.45 11.76
C ILE A 353 -17.09 22.41 10.59
N LYS A 354 -15.85 22.46 10.08
CA LYS A 354 -15.48 23.30 8.95
C LYS A 354 -15.38 22.50 7.65
N VAL A 355 -14.98 21.24 7.73
CA VAL A 355 -14.79 20.31 6.62
C VAL A 355 -15.30 18.91 6.99
N LEU A 356 -15.46 18.03 6.00
CA LEU A 356 -15.91 16.65 6.19
C LEU A 356 -15.09 15.88 7.24
N LYS A 357 -13.77 16.11 7.24
CA LYS A 357 -12.84 15.47 8.17
C LYS A 357 -13.18 15.76 9.63
N ASP A 358 -13.60 16.98 9.95
CA ASP A 358 -14.00 17.37 11.31
C ASP A 358 -15.22 16.57 11.75
N LEU A 359 -16.24 16.47 10.88
CA LEU A 359 -17.47 15.73 11.16
C LEU A 359 -17.18 14.25 11.39
N TYR A 360 -16.40 13.61 10.49
CA TYR A 360 -16.00 12.23 10.68
C TYR A 360 -15.22 12.02 11.98
N SER A 361 -14.33 12.94 12.31
CA SER A 361 -13.56 12.90 13.55
C SER A 361 -14.40 12.93 14.82
N VAL A 362 -15.49 13.69 14.79
CA VAL A 362 -16.43 13.77 15.93
C VAL A 362 -17.28 12.50 16.00
N LEU A 363 -17.83 12.05 14.87
CA LEU A 363 -18.72 10.88 14.83
C LEU A 363 -17.98 9.57 15.13
N ASP A 364 -16.72 9.42 14.70
CA ASP A 364 -15.91 8.22 14.99
C ASP A 364 -15.65 7.99 16.49
N ALA A 365 -15.77 9.04 17.31
CA ALA A 365 -15.66 8.96 18.76
C ALA A 365 -16.97 8.61 19.47
N LYS A 366 -18.07 8.44 18.71
CA LYS A 366 -19.42 8.19 19.23
C LYS A 366 -19.86 6.75 19.08
N LYS A 367 -20.98 6.41 19.71
CA LYS A 367 -21.60 5.07 19.62
C LYS A 367 -22.96 5.14 18.93
N VAL A 368 -23.36 4.06 18.30
CA VAL A 368 -24.74 3.89 17.83
C VAL A 368 -25.71 4.01 19.01
N GLY A 369 -26.77 4.77 18.83
CA GLY A 369 -27.75 5.08 19.90
C GLY A 369 -27.39 6.29 20.76
N GLU A 370 -26.17 6.84 20.61
CA GLU A 370 -25.80 8.08 21.32
C GLU A 370 -26.51 9.28 20.70
N VAL A 371 -27.00 10.17 21.57
CA VAL A 371 -27.65 11.44 21.15
C VAL A 371 -26.56 12.51 21.04
N VAL A 372 -26.49 13.16 19.87
CA VAL A 372 -25.57 14.27 19.60
C VAL A 372 -26.35 15.53 19.27
N LYS A 373 -25.87 16.68 19.73
CA LYS A 373 -26.44 18.00 19.40
C LYS A 373 -25.78 18.52 18.13
N VAL A 374 -26.53 18.61 17.03
CA VAL A 374 -26.06 19.11 15.73
C VAL A 374 -26.58 20.52 15.53
N LEU A 375 -25.67 21.48 15.34
CA LEU A 375 -26.02 22.86 14.96
C LEU A 375 -25.86 22.96 13.44
N VAL A 376 -26.94 23.43 12.79
CA VAL A 376 -26.94 23.67 11.35
C VAL A 376 -27.30 25.14 11.05
N LEU A 377 -26.83 25.61 9.88
CA LEU A 377 -27.29 26.85 9.27
C LEU A 377 -28.30 26.50 8.19
N ARG A 378 -29.54 27.00 8.33
CA ARG A 378 -30.67 26.87 7.38
C ARG A 378 -31.16 28.24 7.01
N GLU A 379 -31.10 28.63 5.74
CA GLU A 379 -31.58 29.94 5.25
C GLU A 379 -31.11 31.12 6.15
N GLU A 380 -29.78 31.10 6.45
CA GLU A 380 -29.09 32.08 7.32
C GLU A 380 -29.46 32.04 8.82
N VAL A 381 -30.29 31.09 9.25
CA VAL A 381 -30.71 30.93 10.67
C VAL A 381 -30.00 29.69 11.25
N GLU A 382 -29.37 29.86 12.41
CA GLU A 382 -28.78 28.72 13.15
C GLU A 382 -29.89 27.97 13.91
N MET A 383 -29.91 26.65 13.72
CA MET A 383 -30.87 25.73 14.34
C MET A 383 -30.15 24.54 14.97
N GLY A 384 -30.54 24.20 16.20
CA GLY A 384 -30.00 23.03 16.90
C GLY A 384 -30.95 21.84 16.84
N PHE A 385 -30.41 20.65 16.60
CA PHE A 385 -31.13 19.39 16.55
C PHE A 385 -30.46 18.34 17.44
N ASP A 386 -31.24 17.65 18.26
CA ASP A 386 -30.78 16.47 18.99
C ASP A 386 -31.02 15.24 18.12
N ILE A 387 -29.96 14.56 17.74
CA ILE A 387 -30.00 13.45 16.79
C ILE A 387 -29.47 12.17 17.46
N THR A 388 -30.30 11.14 17.54
CA THR A 388 -29.90 9.81 17.99
C THR A 388 -29.18 9.12 16.84
N LEU A 389 -27.85 8.88 16.98
CA LEU A 389 -27.04 8.26 15.96
C LEU A 389 -27.52 6.83 15.65
N MET A 390 -27.64 6.52 14.37
CA MET A 390 -28.06 5.21 13.86
C MET A 390 -26.86 4.48 13.22
N PRO A 391 -26.92 3.15 13.06
CA PRO A 391 -25.95 2.44 12.25
C PRO A 391 -25.84 3.08 10.87
N LEU A 392 -24.63 3.43 10.45
CA LEU A 392 -24.39 3.93 9.09
C LEU A 392 -24.69 2.81 8.11
N GLN A 393 -25.85 2.85 7.48
CA GLN A 393 -26.15 1.97 6.37
C GLN A 393 -25.36 2.49 5.18
N SER A 394 -24.50 1.67 4.59
CA SER A 394 -23.96 1.96 3.27
C SER A 394 -25.15 2.11 2.33
N LEU A 395 -25.38 3.31 1.83
CA LEU A 395 -26.22 3.47 0.65
C LEU A 395 -25.62 2.50 -0.40
N LYS A 396 -26.40 1.49 -0.80
CA LYS A 396 -25.99 0.68 -1.95
C LYS A 396 -25.77 1.64 -3.11
N PRO A 397 -24.64 1.54 -3.83
CA PRO A 397 -24.40 2.36 -5.01
C PRO A 397 -25.47 2.17 -6.05
#